data_fef415c9c1e38b02bd4cf4321bdcdfc6
#
_entry.id   fef415c9c1e38b02bd4cf4321bdcdfc6
#
_cell.length_a   1.000
_cell.length_b   1.000
_cell.length_c   1.000
_cell.angle_alpha   90.00
_cell.angle_beta   90.00
_cell.angle_gamma   90.00
#
_symmetry.space_group_name_H-M   'P 1'
#
loop_
_entity.id
_entity.type
_entity.pdbx_description
1 polymer ?
#
loop_
_entity_poly.entity_id
_entity_poly.type
_entity_poly.pdbx_seq_one_letter_code
_entity_poly.pdbx_strand_id
1 'polypeptide(L)'
;MATLEDIARTLGVSKGTVSKALSGAGGVSDAMRKSVVETAVELGYSRICRKDASRRIAVFITNMDYAKPEDFGYDILAGFRKLAEPDGYQVVVVPLSCALENSVPYDAYMMQHNYLGGLFLGLSLNDPWLEDFKTCKTCKTPAVLYDNCVPGNPRVTSISVDNAEAMDQAVRYLKSLGHKKIGYLSHALGSYVYQQRYQAFFRAVQANGLSCSESLGKCDFFTSVCLSEHLPALLEQGCTAIVCSHDRLANSVLIDCQERGIRVPEDLSILGFDDLPLCRFTPPPLTTIRQNRAELGKSAYFALSSQLHDVSISLIQLHTELIVRSSCGKAPRRPQAKKRIPRAEPVTKKERNDEA
;
A
#
# COMPACT_ATOMS: atom_id res chain seq x y z
N MET A 1 27.33 16.45 -16.69
CA MET A 1 26.85 16.49 -15.30
C MET A 1 27.16 17.87 -14.73
N ALA A 2 26.16 18.53 -14.14
CA ALA A 2 26.40 19.82 -13.49
C ALA A 2 27.36 19.68 -12.31
N THR A 3 28.14 20.73 -12.04
CA THR A 3 29.12 20.79 -10.97
C THR A 3 28.70 21.82 -9.92
N LEU A 4 29.34 21.81 -8.74
CA LEU A 4 29.16 22.87 -7.75
C LEU A 4 29.48 24.27 -8.29
N GLU A 5 30.39 24.34 -9.28
CA GLU A 5 30.76 25.58 -9.95
C GLU A 5 29.66 26.10 -10.88
N ASP A 6 28.94 25.21 -11.53
CA ASP A 6 27.80 25.61 -12.39
C ASP A 6 26.66 26.19 -11.54
N ILE A 7 26.33 25.56 -10.40
CA ILE A 7 25.34 26.08 -9.44
C ILE A 7 25.79 27.44 -8.91
N ALA A 8 27.05 27.54 -8.48
CA ALA A 8 27.62 28.76 -7.95
C ALA A 8 27.56 29.91 -8.97
N ARG A 9 27.85 29.63 -10.25
CA ARG A 9 27.76 30.58 -11.34
C ARG A 9 26.35 31.04 -11.62
N THR A 10 25.39 30.10 -11.64
CA THR A 10 23.97 30.42 -11.87
C THR A 10 23.40 31.34 -10.80
N LEU A 11 23.79 31.11 -9.53
CA LEU A 11 23.29 31.89 -8.38
C LEU A 11 24.15 33.10 -8.01
N GLY A 12 25.29 33.30 -8.64
CA GLY A 12 26.22 34.39 -8.32
C GLY A 12 26.86 34.26 -6.91
N VAL A 13 27.02 33.03 -6.40
CA VAL A 13 27.58 32.79 -5.06
C VAL A 13 28.88 31.98 -5.13
N SER A 14 29.62 31.88 -4.01
CA SER A 14 30.81 31.08 -3.96
C SER A 14 30.53 29.57 -3.98
N LYS A 15 31.45 28.77 -4.53
CA LYS A 15 31.40 27.30 -4.44
C LYS A 15 31.30 26.80 -3.00
N GLY A 16 31.94 27.52 -2.07
CA GLY A 16 31.86 27.22 -0.63
C GLY A 16 30.46 27.44 -0.05
N THR A 17 29.75 28.49 -0.52
CA THR A 17 28.35 28.74 -0.15
C THR A 17 27.43 27.61 -0.65
N VAL A 18 27.59 27.21 -1.90
CA VAL A 18 26.83 26.08 -2.48
C VAL A 18 27.11 24.79 -1.71
N SER A 19 28.39 24.49 -1.43
CA SER A 19 28.77 23.30 -0.66
C SER A 19 28.17 23.29 0.76
N LYS A 20 28.19 24.42 1.46
CA LYS A 20 27.59 24.57 2.80
C LYS A 20 26.07 24.45 2.74
N ALA A 21 25.42 25.04 1.73
CA ALA A 21 23.98 24.94 1.54
C ALA A 21 23.53 23.48 1.31
N LEU A 22 24.24 22.73 0.46
CA LEU A 22 23.93 21.33 0.12
C LEU A 22 24.31 20.35 1.26
N SER A 23 25.30 20.69 2.09
CA SER A 23 25.72 19.83 3.22
C SER A 23 24.94 20.08 4.51
N GLY A 24 24.04 21.06 4.53
CA GLY A 24 23.34 21.43 5.77
C GLY A 24 24.19 22.20 6.79
N ALA A 25 25.43 22.54 6.44
CA ALA A 25 26.32 23.27 7.35
C ALA A 25 25.80 24.68 7.68
N GLY A 26 26.11 25.16 8.89
CA GLY A 26 25.73 26.50 9.33
C GLY A 26 26.32 27.62 8.47
N GLY A 27 25.77 28.84 8.59
CA GLY A 27 26.27 30.05 7.91
C GLY A 27 25.69 30.28 6.52
N VAL A 28 24.59 29.61 6.16
CA VAL A 28 23.79 29.87 4.95
C VAL A 28 22.35 30.04 5.38
N SER A 29 21.67 31.13 4.91
CA SER A 29 20.25 31.36 5.21
C SER A 29 19.35 30.30 4.55
N ASP A 30 18.19 30.06 5.15
CA ASP A 30 17.22 29.08 4.62
C ASP A 30 16.76 29.44 3.19
N ALA A 31 16.56 30.73 2.90
CA ALA A 31 16.23 31.20 1.56
C ALA A 31 17.33 30.87 0.54
N MET A 32 18.60 31.12 0.88
CA MET A 32 19.73 30.77 0.01
C MET A 32 19.88 29.26 -0.13
N ARG A 33 19.67 28.50 0.94
CA ARG A 33 19.66 27.03 0.89
C ARG A 33 18.62 26.51 -0.08
N LYS A 34 17.40 27.04 -0.02
CA LYS A 34 16.31 26.70 -0.93
C LYS A 34 16.69 26.97 -2.38
N SER A 35 17.18 28.18 -2.68
CA SER A 35 17.60 28.56 -4.05
C SER A 35 18.73 27.66 -4.58
N VAL A 36 19.72 27.32 -3.73
CA VAL A 36 20.80 26.40 -4.12
C VAL A 36 20.27 25.02 -4.45
N VAL A 37 19.34 24.49 -3.66
CA VAL A 37 18.74 23.17 -3.88
C VAL A 37 17.91 23.16 -5.17
N GLU A 38 17.07 24.17 -5.39
CA GLU A 38 16.24 24.30 -6.59
C GLU A 38 17.13 24.35 -7.85
N THR A 39 18.15 25.22 -7.86
CA THR A 39 19.11 25.31 -8.96
C THR A 39 19.91 24.01 -9.16
N ALA A 40 20.27 23.33 -8.09
CA ALA A 40 20.97 22.03 -8.18
C ALA A 40 20.08 20.96 -8.86
N VAL A 41 18.79 20.93 -8.54
CA VAL A 41 17.79 20.05 -9.17
C VAL A 41 17.64 20.40 -10.65
N GLU A 42 17.41 21.67 -10.97
CA GLU A 42 17.25 22.16 -12.35
C GLU A 42 18.45 21.83 -13.23
N LEU A 43 19.66 22.08 -12.74
CA LEU A 43 20.92 21.81 -13.48
C LEU A 43 21.30 20.32 -13.52
N GLY A 44 20.55 19.49 -12.83
CA GLY A 44 20.87 18.08 -12.81
C GLY A 44 22.09 17.69 -11.96
N TYR A 45 22.39 18.43 -10.90
CA TYR A 45 23.46 18.09 -9.99
C TYR A 45 23.08 16.87 -9.14
N SER A 46 23.84 15.77 -9.23
CA SER A 46 23.56 14.50 -8.54
C SER A 46 24.55 14.14 -7.42
N ARG A 47 25.55 14.99 -7.19
CA ARG A 47 26.57 14.75 -6.15
C ARG A 47 26.09 15.24 -4.79
N ILE A 48 25.51 14.36 -3.99
CA ILE A 48 25.41 14.57 -2.54
C ILE A 48 26.85 14.61 -2.00
N CYS A 49 27.24 15.68 -1.29
CA CYS A 49 28.55 15.78 -0.66
C CYS A 49 28.72 14.66 0.39
N ARG A 50 29.43 13.60 0.02
CA ARG A 50 29.59 12.35 0.79
C ARG A 50 30.75 12.36 1.83
N LYS A 51 31.25 13.51 2.25
CA LYS A 51 32.23 13.56 3.35
C LYS A 51 31.47 13.77 4.66
N ASP A 52 31.29 12.73 5.44
CA ASP A 52 30.73 12.70 6.80
C ASP A 52 29.20 12.80 6.99
N ALA A 53 28.38 12.69 5.95
CA ALA A 53 26.94 12.56 6.14
C ALA A 53 26.59 11.12 6.56
N SER A 54 25.90 10.96 7.68
CA SER A 54 25.26 9.70 8.04
C SER A 54 24.48 9.16 6.82
N ARG A 55 24.68 7.89 6.46
CA ARG A 55 24.00 7.24 5.33
C ARG A 55 22.52 7.12 5.68
N ARG A 56 21.70 8.12 5.30
CA ARG A 56 20.31 8.23 5.71
C ARG A 56 19.36 7.76 4.60
N ILE A 57 18.39 6.96 4.98
CA ILE A 57 17.28 6.53 4.12
C ILE A 57 15.98 6.98 4.77
N ALA A 58 15.07 7.56 3.99
CA ALA A 58 13.75 7.93 4.45
C ALA A 58 12.76 6.77 4.24
N VAL A 59 11.88 6.55 5.23
CA VAL A 59 10.67 5.74 5.07
C VAL A 59 9.48 6.66 5.23
N PHE A 60 8.83 6.97 4.14
CA PHE A 60 7.64 7.83 4.09
C PHE A 60 6.40 6.98 4.34
N ILE A 61 5.59 7.36 5.31
CA ILE A 61 4.38 6.61 5.68
C ILE A 61 3.18 7.54 5.69
N THR A 62 2.13 7.15 4.98
CA THR A 62 0.82 7.79 4.97
C THR A 62 -0.27 6.72 4.95
N ASN A 63 -1.47 7.04 5.43
CA ASN A 63 -2.64 6.13 5.38
C ASN A 63 -2.39 4.70 5.92
N MET A 64 -1.41 4.52 6.78
CA MET A 64 -1.01 3.20 7.29
C MET A 64 -0.47 3.30 8.72
N ASP A 65 -1.01 2.47 9.61
CA ASP A 65 -0.49 2.32 10.97
C ASP A 65 0.78 1.45 10.98
N TYR A 66 1.76 1.82 11.81
CA TYR A 66 3.08 1.16 11.86
C TYR A 66 3.75 1.15 13.23
N ALA A 67 3.09 1.68 14.26
CA ALA A 67 3.71 1.90 15.57
C ALA A 67 3.71 0.65 16.46
N LYS A 68 2.75 -0.25 16.25
CA LYS A 68 2.52 -1.44 17.08
C LYS A 68 2.61 -2.73 16.27
N PRO A 69 2.93 -3.87 16.90
CA PRO A 69 3.00 -5.17 16.21
C PRO A 69 1.70 -5.59 15.51
N GLU A 70 0.54 -5.08 15.94
CA GLU A 70 -0.76 -5.33 15.33
C GLU A 70 -0.99 -4.50 14.06
N ASP A 71 -0.19 -3.48 13.85
CA ASP A 71 -0.30 -2.58 12.72
C ASP A 71 0.28 -3.23 11.46
N PHE A 72 -0.34 -2.94 10.32
CA PHE A 72 0.07 -3.54 9.06
C PHE A 72 1.50 -3.16 8.65
N GLY A 73 1.87 -1.88 8.81
CA GLY A 73 3.19 -1.36 8.42
C GLY A 73 4.34 -1.75 9.35
N TYR A 74 4.04 -2.24 10.57
CA TYR A 74 5.06 -2.53 11.58
C TYR A 74 6.10 -3.55 11.10
N ASP A 75 5.66 -4.72 10.63
CA ASP A 75 6.54 -5.79 10.16
C ASP A 75 7.32 -5.38 8.90
N ILE A 76 6.71 -4.56 8.01
CA ILE A 76 7.37 -4.05 6.80
C ILE A 76 8.55 -3.16 7.23
N LEU A 77 8.29 -2.20 8.11
CA LEU A 77 9.33 -1.31 8.63
C LEU A 77 10.42 -2.08 9.39
N ALA A 78 10.04 -3.04 10.22
CA ALA A 78 10.98 -3.88 10.95
C ALA A 78 11.85 -4.72 10.01
N GLY A 79 11.25 -5.32 8.98
CA GLY A 79 11.97 -6.09 7.97
C GLY A 79 12.96 -5.23 7.18
N PHE A 80 12.59 -4.01 6.81
CA PHE A 80 13.45 -3.05 6.14
C PHE A 80 14.65 -2.65 7.02
N ARG A 81 14.40 -2.24 8.27
CA ARG A 81 15.44 -1.86 9.24
C ARG A 81 16.42 -2.98 9.52
N LYS A 82 15.91 -4.22 9.61
CA LYS A 82 16.73 -5.40 9.90
C LYS A 82 17.90 -5.59 8.91
N LEU A 83 17.77 -5.09 7.69
CA LEU A 83 18.83 -5.16 6.67
C LEU A 83 19.54 -3.81 6.50
N ALA A 84 18.81 -2.70 6.54
CA ALA A 84 19.39 -1.37 6.30
C ALA A 84 20.35 -0.92 7.42
N GLU A 85 19.99 -1.14 8.69
CA GLU A 85 20.79 -0.67 9.82
C GLU A 85 22.13 -1.39 9.95
N PRO A 86 22.23 -2.74 9.82
CA PRO A 86 23.53 -3.43 9.78
C PRO A 86 24.44 -2.99 8.63
N ASP A 87 23.87 -2.59 7.49
CA ASP A 87 24.62 -2.05 6.35
C ASP A 87 25.04 -0.58 6.54
N GLY A 88 24.83 -0.04 7.76
CA GLY A 88 25.26 1.29 8.17
C GLY A 88 24.32 2.43 7.71
N TYR A 89 23.08 2.13 7.37
CA TYR A 89 22.08 3.15 7.07
C TYR A 89 21.29 3.56 8.32
N GLN A 90 21.13 4.86 8.51
CA GLN A 90 20.15 5.41 9.44
C GLN A 90 18.77 5.46 8.77
N VAL A 91 17.83 4.68 9.27
CA VAL A 91 16.44 4.67 8.76
C VAL A 91 15.62 5.72 9.52
N VAL A 92 15.13 6.72 8.79
CA VAL A 92 14.34 7.82 9.35
C VAL A 92 12.90 7.68 8.85
N VAL A 93 11.96 7.54 9.77
CA VAL A 93 10.53 7.52 9.42
C VAL A 93 10.03 8.95 9.31
N VAL A 94 9.36 9.25 8.20
CA VAL A 94 8.81 10.56 7.88
C VAL A 94 7.30 10.40 7.64
N PRO A 95 6.44 10.89 8.53
CA PRO A 95 5.02 10.97 8.25
C PRO A 95 4.78 11.84 7.01
N LEU A 96 4.15 11.27 5.99
CA LEU A 96 3.89 11.96 4.73
C LEU A 96 2.50 12.59 4.77
N SER A 97 2.39 13.79 4.23
CA SER A 97 1.12 14.50 4.08
C SER A 97 1.08 15.27 2.76
N CYS A 98 -0.10 15.44 2.20
CA CYS A 98 -0.28 16.26 0.99
C CYS A 98 0.27 17.69 1.13
N ALA A 99 0.24 18.28 2.35
CA ALA A 99 0.83 19.58 2.60
C ALA A 99 2.34 19.59 2.37
N LEU A 100 3.06 18.56 2.83
CA LEU A 100 4.48 18.40 2.59
C LEU A 100 4.77 18.20 1.10
N GLU A 101 4.07 17.28 0.46
CA GLU A 101 4.26 16.93 -0.95
C GLU A 101 4.01 18.10 -1.90
N ASN A 102 3.00 18.93 -1.61
CA ASN A 102 2.71 20.15 -2.39
C ASN A 102 3.71 21.28 -2.12
N SER A 103 4.45 21.23 -1.01
CA SER A 103 5.36 22.31 -0.62
C SER A 103 6.74 22.22 -1.28
N VAL A 104 7.17 21.03 -1.66
CA VAL A 104 8.52 20.76 -2.19
C VAL A 104 8.54 19.50 -3.07
N PRO A 105 9.18 19.55 -4.27
CA PRO A 105 9.38 18.36 -5.09
C PRO A 105 10.21 17.29 -4.36
N TYR A 106 9.96 16.01 -4.70
CA TYR A 106 10.63 14.87 -4.06
C TYR A 106 12.15 14.98 -4.01
N ASP A 107 12.81 15.18 -5.17
CA ASP A 107 14.28 15.26 -5.23
C ASP A 107 14.85 16.42 -4.42
N ALA A 108 14.14 17.56 -4.37
CA ALA A 108 14.53 18.70 -3.56
C ALA A 108 14.44 18.41 -2.06
N TYR A 109 13.36 17.76 -1.63
CA TYR A 109 13.20 17.30 -0.24
C TYR A 109 14.31 16.34 0.17
N MET A 110 14.60 15.33 -0.66
CA MET A 110 15.63 14.34 -0.41
C MET A 110 17.02 14.99 -0.28
N MET A 111 17.32 15.96 -1.14
CA MET A 111 18.58 16.71 -1.10
C MET A 111 18.67 17.60 0.14
N GLN A 112 17.62 18.32 0.52
CA GLN A 112 17.58 19.18 1.71
C GLN A 112 17.86 18.41 3.00
N HIS A 113 17.35 17.18 3.09
CA HIS A 113 17.48 16.32 4.26
C HIS A 113 18.63 15.31 4.19
N ASN A 114 19.43 15.34 3.12
CA ASN A 114 20.53 14.40 2.87
C ASN A 114 20.08 12.92 2.89
N TYR A 115 18.92 12.60 2.30
CA TYR A 115 18.47 11.24 2.12
C TYR A 115 19.01 10.65 0.82
N LEU A 116 19.51 9.41 0.88
CA LEU A 116 20.07 8.70 -0.27
C LEU A 116 18.98 8.04 -1.13
N GLY A 117 17.84 7.73 -0.54
CA GLY A 117 16.70 7.13 -1.20
C GLY A 117 15.52 7.01 -0.26
N GLY A 118 14.34 6.68 -0.78
CA GLY A 118 13.10 6.60 -0.04
C GLY A 118 12.32 5.30 -0.26
N LEU A 119 11.72 4.77 0.83
CA LEU A 119 10.67 3.77 0.78
C LEU A 119 9.34 4.47 1.09
N PHE A 120 8.31 4.17 0.30
CA PHE A 120 6.97 4.74 0.45
C PHE A 120 5.96 3.66 0.83
N LEU A 121 5.24 3.87 1.92
CA LEU A 121 4.19 3.01 2.43
C LEU A 121 2.87 3.78 2.48
N GLY A 122 1.82 3.22 1.88
CA GLY A 122 0.45 3.72 1.97
C GLY A 122 0.08 4.86 1.02
N LEU A 123 0.87 5.13 -0.03
CA LEU A 123 0.54 6.16 -1.03
C LEU A 123 -0.80 5.88 -1.72
N SER A 124 -1.62 6.91 -1.84
CA SER A 124 -2.83 6.92 -2.67
C SER A 124 -2.52 7.30 -4.11
N LEU A 125 -3.43 6.99 -5.04
CA LEU A 125 -3.23 7.29 -6.47
C LEU A 125 -3.13 8.79 -6.79
N ASN A 126 -3.64 9.65 -5.90
CA ASN A 126 -3.69 11.10 -6.06
C ASN A 126 -2.58 11.82 -5.28
N ASP A 127 -1.65 11.10 -4.65
CA ASP A 127 -0.57 11.74 -3.90
C ASP A 127 0.37 12.49 -4.84
N PRO A 128 0.73 13.77 -4.56
CA PRO A 128 1.50 14.63 -5.46
C PRO A 128 2.84 14.04 -5.89
N TRP A 129 3.61 13.46 -4.98
CA TRP A 129 4.88 12.85 -5.33
C TRP A 129 4.73 11.58 -6.19
N LEU A 130 3.61 10.85 -6.09
CA LEU A 130 3.34 9.76 -7.01
C LEU A 130 3.15 10.26 -8.44
N GLU A 131 2.51 11.42 -8.61
CA GLU A 131 2.38 12.07 -9.93
C GLU A 131 3.72 12.59 -10.44
N ASP A 132 4.57 13.14 -9.57
CA ASP A 132 5.94 13.52 -9.92
C ASP A 132 6.72 12.31 -10.45
N PHE A 133 6.62 11.14 -9.83
CA PHE A 133 7.29 9.93 -10.29
C PHE A 133 6.80 9.45 -11.67
N LYS A 134 5.53 9.68 -12.02
CA LYS A 134 4.96 9.31 -13.33
C LYS A 134 5.40 10.27 -14.43
N THR A 135 5.49 11.56 -14.13
CA THR A 135 5.78 12.61 -15.11
C THR A 135 7.26 12.90 -15.25
N CYS A 136 8.01 12.82 -14.16
CA CYS A 136 9.44 13.12 -14.12
C CYS A 136 10.30 11.88 -14.45
N LYS A 137 10.58 11.67 -15.74
CA LYS A 137 11.49 10.61 -16.19
C LYS A 137 12.95 10.78 -15.73
N THR A 138 13.25 11.86 -15.02
CA THR A 138 14.61 12.25 -14.59
C THR A 138 14.76 12.31 -13.06
N CYS A 139 13.85 11.70 -12.28
CA CYS A 139 14.08 11.54 -10.84
C CYS A 139 15.46 10.96 -10.59
N LYS A 140 16.22 11.61 -9.71
CA LYS A 140 17.63 11.25 -9.45
C LYS A 140 17.79 10.42 -8.21
N THR A 141 16.92 10.67 -7.22
CA THR A 141 16.94 9.97 -5.95
C THR A 141 16.09 8.71 -6.07
N PRO A 142 16.64 7.53 -5.77
CA PRO A 142 15.90 6.27 -5.82
C PRO A 142 14.67 6.27 -4.91
N ALA A 143 13.58 5.70 -5.39
CA ALA A 143 12.36 5.47 -4.63
C ALA A 143 11.88 4.03 -4.77
N VAL A 144 11.42 3.44 -3.67
CA VAL A 144 10.71 2.16 -3.65
C VAL A 144 9.29 2.40 -3.22
N LEU A 145 8.32 1.97 -4.01
CA LEU A 145 6.90 2.16 -3.76
C LEU A 145 6.26 0.82 -3.37
N TYR A 146 5.74 0.74 -2.16
CA TYR A 146 4.95 -0.41 -1.74
C TYR A 146 3.52 -0.27 -2.26
N ASP A 147 3.02 -1.34 -2.90
CA ASP A 147 1.66 -1.44 -3.46
C ASP A 147 1.27 -0.29 -4.41
N ASN A 148 2.24 0.29 -5.11
CA ASN A 148 2.04 1.24 -6.19
C ASN A 148 2.94 0.92 -7.37
N CYS A 149 2.58 1.40 -8.57
CA CYS A 149 3.33 1.16 -9.79
C CYS A 149 3.51 2.44 -10.60
N VAL A 150 4.76 2.68 -10.99
CA VAL A 150 5.13 3.79 -11.88
C VAL A 150 5.94 3.22 -13.05
N PRO A 151 5.29 2.93 -14.18
CA PRO A 151 5.99 2.38 -15.33
C PRO A 151 6.90 3.41 -15.98
N GLY A 152 8.06 2.95 -16.44
CA GLY A 152 8.98 3.75 -17.26
C GLY A 152 9.90 4.71 -16.50
N ASN A 153 9.86 4.77 -15.18
CA ASN A 153 10.81 5.53 -14.38
C ASN A 153 11.93 4.61 -13.84
N PRO A 154 13.19 4.72 -14.33
CA PRO A 154 14.27 3.82 -13.97
C PRO A 154 14.77 3.98 -12.52
N ARG A 155 14.37 5.04 -11.82
CA ARG A 155 14.73 5.31 -10.43
C ARG A 155 13.63 4.94 -9.44
N VAL A 156 12.52 4.37 -9.94
CA VAL A 156 11.40 3.94 -9.11
C VAL A 156 11.23 2.43 -9.24
N THR A 157 11.28 1.72 -8.11
CA THR A 157 10.97 0.30 -8.03
C THR A 157 9.63 0.10 -7.34
N SER A 158 8.76 -0.69 -7.93
CA SER A 158 7.52 -1.15 -7.31
C SER A 158 7.75 -2.44 -6.55
N ILE A 159 7.16 -2.57 -5.36
CA ILE A 159 7.16 -3.81 -4.58
C ILE A 159 5.75 -4.13 -4.11
N SER A 160 5.33 -5.37 -4.30
CA SER A 160 4.01 -5.86 -3.91
C SER A 160 4.02 -7.36 -3.70
N VAL A 161 2.89 -7.93 -3.33
CA VAL A 161 2.64 -9.36 -3.52
C VAL A 161 2.04 -9.61 -4.91
N ASP A 162 2.10 -10.86 -5.39
CA ASP A 162 1.38 -11.27 -6.59
C ASP A 162 -0.12 -11.37 -6.28
N ASN A 163 -0.85 -10.29 -6.55
CA ASN A 163 -2.29 -10.23 -6.34
C ASN A 163 -3.07 -11.18 -7.27
N ALA A 164 -2.51 -11.55 -8.43
CA ALA A 164 -3.14 -12.49 -9.34
C ALA A 164 -3.07 -13.92 -8.77
N GLU A 165 -1.90 -14.34 -8.29
CA GLU A 165 -1.70 -15.60 -7.57
C GLU A 165 -2.61 -15.66 -6.33
N ALA A 166 -2.63 -14.59 -5.53
CA ALA A 166 -3.42 -14.50 -4.31
C ALA A 166 -4.92 -14.74 -4.55
N MET A 167 -5.49 -14.06 -5.54
CA MET A 167 -6.91 -14.18 -5.87
C MET A 167 -7.23 -15.53 -6.51
N ASP A 168 -6.31 -16.10 -7.30
CA ASP A 168 -6.48 -17.45 -7.84
C ASP A 168 -6.49 -18.50 -6.72
N GLN A 169 -5.59 -18.41 -5.73
CA GLN A 169 -5.58 -19.27 -4.54
C GLN A 169 -6.92 -19.18 -3.79
N ALA A 170 -7.42 -17.95 -3.52
CA ALA A 170 -8.68 -17.72 -2.82
C ALA A 170 -9.87 -18.34 -3.56
N VAL A 171 -9.98 -18.07 -4.87
CA VAL A 171 -11.10 -18.53 -5.70
C VAL A 171 -11.06 -20.06 -5.87
N ARG A 172 -9.91 -20.66 -6.14
CA ARG A 172 -9.76 -22.12 -6.24
C ARG A 172 -10.14 -22.82 -4.94
N TYR A 173 -9.71 -22.27 -3.80
CA TYR A 173 -10.06 -22.82 -2.50
C TYR A 173 -11.58 -22.79 -2.28
N LEU A 174 -12.23 -21.65 -2.48
CA LEU A 174 -13.68 -21.56 -2.31
C LEU A 174 -14.45 -22.44 -3.32
N LYS A 175 -13.96 -22.53 -4.57
CA LYS A 175 -14.51 -23.47 -5.57
C LYS A 175 -14.39 -24.93 -5.11
N SER A 176 -13.27 -25.32 -4.50
CA SER A 176 -13.09 -26.70 -3.97
C SER A 176 -14.06 -27.04 -2.84
N LEU A 177 -14.55 -26.02 -2.12
CA LEU A 177 -15.61 -26.16 -1.11
C LEU A 177 -17.03 -26.18 -1.73
N GLY A 178 -17.14 -26.05 -3.06
CA GLY A 178 -18.39 -26.12 -3.79
C GLY A 178 -19.10 -24.77 -4.02
N HIS A 179 -18.47 -23.64 -3.67
CA HIS A 179 -19.02 -22.31 -3.96
C HIS A 179 -19.02 -22.03 -5.46
N LYS A 180 -20.19 -21.65 -5.99
CA LYS A 180 -20.39 -21.33 -7.43
C LYS A 180 -20.54 -19.85 -7.68
N LYS A 181 -21.00 -19.10 -6.69
CA LYS A 181 -21.18 -17.65 -6.74
C LYS A 181 -20.45 -17.05 -5.55
N ILE A 182 -19.38 -16.34 -5.84
CA ILE A 182 -18.47 -15.72 -4.87
C ILE A 182 -18.57 -14.21 -5.06
N GLY A 183 -18.80 -13.46 -3.98
CA GLY A 183 -18.78 -12.00 -3.98
C GLY A 183 -17.41 -11.46 -3.60
N TYR A 184 -17.11 -10.25 -4.04
CA TYR A 184 -15.94 -9.48 -3.62
C TYR A 184 -16.39 -8.20 -2.94
N LEU A 185 -15.83 -7.92 -1.78
CA LEU A 185 -16.11 -6.70 -1.01
C LEU A 185 -14.82 -5.96 -0.71
N SER A 186 -14.76 -4.68 -1.06
CA SER A 186 -13.56 -3.86 -0.94
C SER A 186 -13.88 -2.46 -0.45
N HIS A 187 -12.86 -1.80 0.07
CA HIS A 187 -12.87 -0.35 0.15
C HIS A 187 -12.77 0.27 -1.27
N ALA A 188 -12.97 1.60 -1.37
CA ALA A 188 -12.97 2.33 -2.62
C ALA A 188 -11.67 2.12 -3.41
N LEU A 189 -11.75 2.11 -4.72
CA LEU A 189 -10.64 1.84 -5.64
C LEU A 189 -9.70 3.05 -5.81
N GLY A 190 -9.58 3.90 -4.79
CA GLY A 190 -8.64 5.03 -4.74
C GLY A 190 -7.18 4.63 -4.47
N SER A 191 -6.94 3.34 -4.19
CA SER A 191 -5.61 2.76 -4.01
C SER A 191 -5.28 1.81 -5.17
N TYR A 192 -4.04 1.85 -5.64
CA TYR A 192 -3.57 0.96 -6.71
C TYR A 192 -3.78 -0.52 -6.36
N VAL A 193 -3.44 -0.93 -5.13
CA VAL A 193 -3.56 -2.32 -4.69
C VAL A 193 -5.00 -2.80 -4.68
N TYR A 194 -5.97 -1.97 -4.29
CA TYR A 194 -7.38 -2.37 -4.32
C TYR A 194 -7.88 -2.55 -5.75
N GLN A 195 -7.43 -1.72 -6.70
CA GLN A 195 -7.72 -1.92 -8.12
C GLN A 195 -7.12 -3.22 -8.64
N GLN A 196 -5.87 -3.54 -8.28
CA GLN A 196 -5.21 -4.78 -8.69
C GLN A 196 -5.91 -6.02 -8.13
N ARG A 197 -6.25 -6.02 -6.84
CA ARG A 197 -6.99 -7.13 -6.20
C ARG A 197 -8.38 -7.31 -6.82
N TYR A 198 -9.10 -6.22 -7.05
CA TYR A 198 -10.41 -6.24 -7.70
C TYR A 198 -10.34 -6.90 -9.09
N GLN A 199 -9.44 -6.43 -9.93
CA GLN A 199 -9.25 -6.99 -11.27
C GLN A 199 -8.78 -8.44 -11.23
N ALA A 200 -7.85 -8.78 -10.33
CA ALA A 200 -7.33 -10.12 -10.15
C ALA A 200 -8.44 -11.10 -9.71
N PHE A 201 -9.33 -10.68 -8.82
CA PHE A 201 -10.46 -11.48 -8.39
C PHE A 201 -11.37 -11.87 -9.57
N PHE A 202 -11.76 -10.93 -10.40
CA PHE A 202 -12.63 -11.25 -11.55
C PHE A 202 -11.94 -12.14 -12.59
N ARG A 203 -10.64 -11.91 -12.83
CA ARG A 203 -9.83 -12.80 -13.68
C ARG A 203 -9.79 -14.22 -13.13
N ALA A 204 -9.59 -14.37 -11.81
CA ALA A 204 -9.54 -15.67 -11.15
C ALA A 204 -10.91 -16.37 -11.20
N VAL A 205 -12.02 -15.67 -10.96
CA VAL A 205 -13.38 -16.21 -11.08
C VAL A 205 -13.65 -16.72 -12.50
N GLN A 206 -13.32 -15.94 -13.51
CA GLN A 206 -13.48 -16.30 -14.92
C GLN A 206 -12.60 -17.50 -15.31
N ALA A 207 -11.31 -17.47 -14.95
CA ALA A 207 -10.36 -18.56 -15.24
C ALA A 207 -10.77 -19.89 -14.60
N ASN A 208 -11.45 -19.84 -13.45
CA ASN A 208 -11.95 -21.00 -12.76
C ASN A 208 -13.36 -21.46 -13.23
N GLY A 209 -13.92 -20.81 -14.25
CA GLY A 209 -15.23 -21.19 -14.84
C GLY A 209 -16.42 -20.94 -13.89
N LEU A 210 -16.29 -20.01 -12.96
CA LEU A 210 -17.35 -19.62 -12.03
C LEU A 210 -18.20 -18.50 -12.62
N SER A 211 -19.37 -18.27 -12.00
CA SER A 211 -20.27 -17.16 -12.37
C SER A 211 -19.56 -15.82 -12.19
N CYS A 212 -19.28 -15.14 -13.28
CA CYS A 212 -18.57 -13.85 -13.31
C CYS A 212 -19.52 -12.74 -13.73
N SER A 213 -19.72 -11.75 -12.87
CA SER A 213 -20.50 -10.54 -13.14
C SER A 213 -19.94 -9.40 -12.31
N GLU A 214 -19.79 -8.23 -12.90
CA GLU A 214 -19.34 -7.03 -12.18
C GLU A 214 -20.22 -6.68 -10.97
N SER A 215 -21.50 -7.07 -11.01
CA SER A 215 -22.41 -6.88 -9.88
C SER A 215 -22.00 -7.63 -8.61
N LEU A 216 -21.14 -8.66 -8.73
CA LEU A 216 -20.58 -9.44 -7.62
C LEU A 216 -19.37 -8.76 -6.96
N GLY A 217 -18.86 -7.67 -7.52
CA GLY A 217 -17.86 -6.81 -6.89
C GLY A 217 -18.50 -5.55 -6.34
N LYS A 218 -18.29 -5.27 -5.08
CA LYS A 218 -18.80 -4.09 -4.39
C LYS A 218 -17.67 -3.36 -3.70
N CYS A 219 -17.64 -2.05 -3.87
CA CYS A 219 -16.60 -1.21 -3.32
C CYS A 219 -17.20 0.08 -2.78
N ASP A 220 -16.79 0.50 -1.58
CA ASP A 220 -17.16 1.79 -1.02
C ASP A 220 -16.05 2.33 -0.12
N PHE A 221 -16.02 3.65 0.08
CA PHE A 221 -15.07 4.28 0.99
C PHE A 221 -15.38 3.94 2.44
N PHE A 222 -16.66 3.87 2.79
CA PHE A 222 -17.12 3.64 4.16
C PHE A 222 -17.41 2.16 4.42
N THR A 223 -16.85 1.63 5.50
CA THR A 223 -17.15 0.27 5.97
C THR A 223 -18.63 0.11 6.27
N SER A 224 -19.27 1.14 6.84
CA SER A 224 -20.69 1.15 7.13
C SER A 224 -21.56 0.90 5.91
N VAL A 225 -21.25 1.50 4.76
CA VAL A 225 -21.94 1.26 3.47
C VAL A 225 -21.67 -0.14 2.95
N CYS A 226 -20.44 -0.62 3.08
CA CYS A 226 -20.09 -2.01 2.72
C CYS A 226 -21.00 -3.02 3.46
N LEU A 227 -21.27 -2.79 4.75
CA LEU A 227 -22.09 -3.67 5.57
C LEU A 227 -23.59 -3.46 5.38
N SER A 228 -24.07 -2.20 5.31
CA SER A 228 -25.50 -1.91 5.26
C SER A 228 -26.13 -2.07 3.88
N GLU A 229 -25.38 -1.88 2.81
CA GLU A 229 -25.88 -1.91 1.43
C GLU A 229 -25.25 -3.02 0.58
N HIS A 230 -23.93 -3.12 0.59
CA HIS A 230 -23.21 -3.98 -0.35
C HIS A 230 -23.23 -5.46 0.04
N LEU A 231 -23.02 -5.79 1.32
CA LEU A 231 -23.12 -7.17 1.79
C LEU A 231 -24.52 -7.76 1.58
N PRO A 232 -25.63 -7.08 1.98
CA PRO A 232 -26.98 -7.54 1.66
C PRO A 232 -27.21 -7.76 0.16
N ALA A 233 -26.77 -6.82 -0.68
CA ALA A 233 -26.91 -6.95 -2.14
C ALA A 233 -26.19 -8.17 -2.72
N LEU A 234 -25.02 -8.53 -2.19
CA LEU A 234 -24.31 -9.75 -2.59
C LEU A 234 -25.04 -11.02 -2.12
N LEU A 235 -25.60 -11.00 -0.92
CA LEU A 235 -26.39 -12.12 -0.38
C LEU A 235 -27.69 -12.31 -1.16
N GLU A 236 -28.40 -11.23 -1.52
CA GLU A 236 -29.60 -11.27 -2.37
C GLU A 236 -29.32 -11.84 -3.77
N GLN A 237 -28.14 -11.59 -4.29
CA GLN A 237 -27.67 -12.21 -5.53
C GLN A 237 -27.34 -13.70 -5.37
N GLY A 238 -27.36 -14.25 -4.16
CA GLY A 238 -27.08 -15.65 -3.87
C GLY A 238 -25.61 -16.00 -3.74
N CYS A 239 -24.76 -15.03 -3.39
CA CYS A 239 -23.38 -15.33 -2.99
C CYS A 239 -23.38 -16.19 -1.73
N THR A 240 -22.58 -17.24 -1.74
CA THR A 240 -22.38 -18.15 -0.60
C THR A 240 -20.98 -18.04 0.00
N ALA A 241 -20.12 -17.24 -0.62
CA ALA A 241 -18.81 -16.85 -0.10
C ALA A 241 -18.51 -15.40 -0.49
N ILE A 242 -17.80 -14.69 0.39
CA ILE A 242 -17.31 -13.34 0.17
C ILE A 242 -15.79 -13.33 0.36
N VAL A 243 -15.08 -12.79 -0.62
CA VAL A 243 -13.66 -12.42 -0.50
C VAL A 243 -13.59 -10.93 -0.17
N CYS A 244 -12.95 -10.58 0.94
CA CYS A 244 -12.74 -9.20 1.35
C CYS A 244 -11.34 -8.73 0.96
N SER A 245 -11.21 -7.47 0.59
CA SER A 245 -9.93 -6.87 0.16
C SER A 245 -8.85 -6.87 1.23
N HIS A 246 -9.23 -6.89 2.52
CA HIS A 246 -8.32 -6.97 3.67
C HIS A 246 -9.03 -7.52 4.92
N ASP A 247 -8.26 -7.95 5.92
CA ASP A 247 -8.75 -8.63 7.12
C ASP A 247 -9.62 -7.76 8.03
N ARG A 248 -9.34 -6.45 8.14
CA ARG A 248 -10.15 -5.54 8.96
C ARG A 248 -11.59 -5.46 8.43
N LEU A 249 -11.75 -5.37 7.10
CA LEU A 249 -13.08 -5.41 6.48
C LEU A 249 -13.74 -6.78 6.68
N ALA A 250 -12.99 -7.87 6.51
CA ALA A 250 -13.49 -9.22 6.74
C ALA A 250 -13.97 -9.42 8.19
N ASN A 251 -13.24 -8.87 9.17
CA ASN A 251 -13.65 -8.89 10.57
C ASN A 251 -14.96 -8.10 10.80
N SER A 252 -15.10 -6.93 10.19
CA SER A 252 -16.34 -6.16 10.25
C SER A 252 -17.52 -6.93 9.65
N VAL A 253 -17.29 -7.66 8.53
CA VAL A 253 -18.31 -8.56 7.95
C VAL A 253 -18.65 -9.72 8.87
N LEU A 254 -17.68 -10.31 9.59
CA LEU A 254 -17.95 -11.38 10.58
C LEU A 254 -18.85 -10.86 11.72
N ILE A 255 -18.56 -9.68 12.23
CA ILE A 255 -19.35 -9.05 13.31
C ILE A 255 -20.77 -8.78 12.81
N ASP A 256 -20.94 -8.15 11.66
CA ASP A 256 -22.25 -7.87 11.06
C ASP A 256 -23.06 -9.16 10.78
N CYS A 257 -22.40 -10.22 10.31
CA CYS A 257 -23.02 -11.54 10.15
C CYS A 257 -23.54 -12.09 11.48
N GLN A 258 -22.77 -11.97 12.55
CA GLN A 258 -23.17 -12.41 13.89
C GLN A 258 -24.39 -11.64 14.38
N GLU A 259 -24.42 -10.32 14.22
CA GLU A 259 -25.54 -9.45 14.59
C GLU A 259 -26.82 -9.79 13.81
N ARG A 260 -26.70 -10.15 12.54
CA ARG A 260 -27.82 -10.57 11.67
C ARG A 260 -28.22 -12.02 11.83
N GLY A 261 -27.51 -12.81 12.65
CA GLY A 261 -27.76 -14.24 12.84
C GLY A 261 -27.40 -15.09 11.59
N ILE A 262 -26.47 -14.61 10.76
CA ILE A 262 -25.88 -15.35 9.64
C ILE A 262 -24.71 -16.15 10.20
N ARG A 263 -24.79 -17.47 10.08
CA ARG A 263 -23.74 -18.36 10.60
C ARG A 263 -22.57 -18.45 9.62
N VAL A 264 -21.37 -18.18 10.12
CA VAL A 264 -20.11 -18.35 9.38
C VAL A 264 -19.39 -19.54 10.02
N PRO A 265 -19.06 -20.61 9.25
CA PRO A 265 -19.10 -20.69 7.78
C PRO A 265 -20.39 -21.35 7.19
N GLU A 266 -21.38 -21.80 8.00
CA GLU A 266 -22.45 -22.70 7.56
C GLU A 266 -23.39 -22.03 6.52
N ASP A 267 -23.67 -20.74 6.69
CA ASP A 267 -24.55 -19.98 5.81
C ASP A 267 -23.77 -19.14 4.80
N LEU A 268 -22.58 -18.66 5.20
CA LEU A 268 -21.71 -17.82 4.40
C LEU A 268 -20.24 -18.07 4.72
N SER A 269 -19.39 -18.27 3.73
CA SER A 269 -17.94 -18.32 3.90
C SER A 269 -17.34 -16.92 3.75
N ILE A 270 -16.40 -16.55 4.63
CA ILE A 270 -15.67 -15.26 4.59
C ILE A 270 -14.17 -15.54 4.48
N LEU A 271 -13.54 -14.92 3.48
CA LEU A 271 -12.11 -14.98 3.25
C LEU A 271 -11.51 -13.57 3.25
N GLY A 272 -10.47 -13.38 4.06
CA GLY A 272 -9.76 -12.11 4.21
C GLY A 272 -8.47 -12.02 3.39
N PHE A 273 -7.68 -10.97 3.64
CA PHE A 273 -6.38 -10.74 3.04
C PHE A 273 -5.50 -10.01 4.05
N ASP A 274 -4.23 -10.36 4.19
CA ASP A 274 -3.12 -9.81 4.97
C ASP A 274 -2.56 -10.76 6.04
N ASP A 275 -3.36 -11.66 6.61
CA ASP A 275 -3.08 -12.47 7.80
C ASP A 275 -2.61 -11.64 9.00
N LEU A 276 -3.42 -10.62 9.34
CA LEU A 276 -3.20 -9.84 10.55
C LEU A 276 -3.35 -10.71 11.81
N PRO A 277 -2.69 -10.35 12.93
CA PRO A 277 -2.79 -11.11 14.18
C PRO A 277 -4.22 -11.35 14.65
N LEU A 278 -5.14 -10.39 14.40
CA LEU A 278 -6.55 -10.50 14.75
C LEU A 278 -7.25 -11.73 14.15
N CYS A 279 -6.82 -12.22 12.99
CA CYS A 279 -7.47 -13.35 12.28
C CYS A 279 -7.56 -14.63 13.10
N ARG A 280 -6.66 -14.80 14.07
CA ARG A 280 -6.64 -15.96 14.98
C ARG A 280 -7.70 -15.89 16.07
N PHE A 281 -8.21 -14.70 16.35
CA PHE A 281 -9.08 -14.40 17.50
C PHE A 281 -10.48 -14.00 17.09
N THR A 282 -10.77 -13.86 15.77
CA THR A 282 -12.15 -13.64 15.30
C THR A 282 -13.03 -14.85 15.59
N PRO A 283 -14.32 -14.68 15.88
CA PRO A 283 -15.30 -15.76 15.96
C PRO A 283 -16.14 -15.88 14.66
N PRO A 284 -15.87 -16.91 13.79
CA PRO A 284 -14.82 -17.91 13.84
C PRO A 284 -13.46 -17.36 13.37
N PRO A 285 -12.33 -18.04 13.69
CA PRO A 285 -11.00 -17.68 13.17
C PRO A 285 -10.98 -17.52 11.65
N LEU A 286 -10.43 -16.37 11.16
CA LEU A 286 -10.55 -15.93 9.78
C LEU A 286 -9.55 -16.66 8.86
N THR A 287 -10.07 -17.33 7.84
CA THR A 287 -9.32 -17.78 6.66
C THR A 287 -8.90 -16.58 5.83
N THR A 288 -7.63 -16.49 5.45
CA THR A 288 -7.10 -15.29 4.79
C THR A 288 -5.91 -15.61 3.90
N ILE A 289 -5.59 -14.71 2.98
CA ILE A 289 -4.33 -14.72 2.23
C ILE A 289 -3.26 -14.00 3.04
N ARG A 290 -2.15 -14.68 3.34
CA ARG A 290 -1.01 -14.09 4.03
C ARG A 290 -0.11 -13.33 3.07
N GLN A 291 0.21 -12.09 3.45
CA GLN A 291 1.36 -11.37 2.96
C GLN A 291 2.50 -11.50 3.99
N ASN A 292 3.68 -11.94 3.58
CA ASN A 292 4.85 -11.92 4.46
C ASN A 292 5.42 -10.50 4.55
N ARG A 293 4.85 -9.68 5.44
CA ARG A 293 5.18 -8.27 5.59
C ARG A 293 6.66 -8.03 5.92
N ALA A 294 7.25 -8.89 6.74
CA ALA A 294 8.67 -8.76 7.06
C ALA A 294 9.56 -9.01 5.84
N GLU A 295 9.19 -9.96 4.97
CA GLU A 295 9.91 -10.21 3.72
C GLU A 295 9.69 -9.10 2.70
N LEU A 296 8.49 -8.50 2.65
CA LEU A 296 8.24 -7.30 1.85
C LEU A 296 9.19 -6.17 2.25
N GLY A 297 9.37 -5.93 3.57
CA GLY A 297 10.32 -4.95 4.08
C GLY A 297 11.77 -5.23 3.69
N LYS A 298 12.22 -6.48 3.82
CA LYS A 298 13.56 -6.91 3.38
C LYS A 298 13.75 -6.71 1.87
N SER A 299 12.76 -7.09 1.08
CA SER A 299 12.81 -6.95 -0.38
C SER A 299 12.78 -5.49 -0.82
N ALA A 300 12.08 -4.62 -0.07
CA ALA A 300 12.14 -3.17 -0.28
C ALA A 300 13.56 -2.63 -0.06
N TYR A 301 14.28 -3.12 0.95
CA TYR A 301 15.68 -2.76 1.14
C TYR A 301 16.56 -3.25 0.00
N PHE A 302 16.43 -4.48 -0.47
CA PHE A 302 17.19 -4.99 -1.63
C PHE A 302 16.90 -4.18 -2.89
N ALA A 303 15.65 -3.80 -3.13
CA ALA A 303 15.26 -2.95 -4.24
C ALA A 303 15.96 -1.58 -4.15
N LEU A 304 15.91 -0.93 -2.99
CA LEU A 304 16.54 0.37 -2.77
C LEU A 304 18.07 0.27 -2.87
N SER A 305 18.68 -0.74 -2.26
CA SER A 305 20.13 -0.98 -2.33
C SER A 305 20.59 -1.19 -3.77
N SER A 306 19.85 -1.96 -4.57
CA SER A 306 20.14 -2.15 -6.00
C SER A 306 20.12 -0.83 -6.75
N GLN A 307 19.11 0.01 -6.52
CA GLN A 307 19.02 1.35 -7.12
C GLN A 307 20.16 2.27 -6.69
N LEU A 308 20.62 2.19 -5.44
CA LEU A 308 21.76 2.95 -4.93
C LEU A 308 23.10 2.52 -5.59
N HIS A 309 23.15 1.32 -6.14
CA HIS A 309 24.27 0.78 -6.94
C HIS A 309 24.03 0.85 -8.44
N ASP A 310 23.10 1.70 -8.89
CA ASP A 310 22.74 1.94 -10.29
C ASP A 310 22.18 0.72 -11.04
N VAL A 311 21.61 -0.27 -10.29
CA VAL A 311 20.87 -1.39 -10.86
C VAL A 311 19.37 -1.06 -10.82
N SER A 312 18.79 -0.79 -11.98
CA SER A 312 17.36 -0.46 -12.11
C SER A 312 16.50 -1.73 -12.07
N ILE A 313 15.62 -1.82 -11.07
CA ILE A 313 14.61 -2.86 -10.95
C ILE A 313 13.25 -2.17 -11.06
N SER A 314 12.38 -2.65 -11.95
CA SER A 314 11.06 -2.05 -12.13
C SER A 314 10.03 -2.59 -11.13
N LEU A 315 10.06 -3.90 -10.86
CA LEU A 315 9.05 -4.58 -10.04
C LEU A 315 9.64 -5.78 -9.31
N ILE A 316 9.29 -5.91 -8.04
CA ILE A 316 9.47 -7.12 -7.24
C ILE A 316 8.10 -7.57 -6.74
N GLN A 317 7.73 -8.82 -6.97
CA GLN A 317 6.52 -9.43 -6.44
C GLN A 317 6.86 -10.64 -5.61
N LEU A 318 6.25 -10.72 -4.41
CA LEU A 318 6.41 -11.85 -3.51
C LEU A 318 5.19 -12.78 -3.61
N HIS A 319 5.43 -14.06 -3.41
CA HIS A 319 4.37 -15.06 -3.31
C HIS A 319 3.51 -14.83 -2.07
N THR A 320 2.28 -15.32 -2.15
CA THR A 320 1.30 -15.30 -1.07
C THR A 320 0.99 -16.71 -0.59
N GLU A 321 0.40 -16.84 0.60
CA GLU A 321 0.03 -18.12 1.17
C GLU A 321 -1.42 -18.08 1.66
N LEU A 322 -2.24 -19.06 1.26
CA LEU A 322 -3.58 -19.21 1.81
C LEU A 322 -3.51 -19.86 3.20
N ILE A 323 -3.96 -19.13 4.21
CA ILE A 323 -4.05 -19.60 5.60
C ILE A 323 -5.48 -20.04 5.88
N VAL A 324 -5.71 -21.32 5.85
CA VAL A 324 -7.03 -21.91 6.11
C VAL A 324 -7.30 -21.96 7.63
N ARG A 325 -8.44 -21.38 8.03
CA ARG A 325 -8.99 -21.41 9.38
C ARG A 325 -10.46 -21.86 9.33
N SER A 326 -11.32 -21.26 10.17
CA SER A 326 -12.69 -21.76 10.39
C SER A 326 -13.78 -20.91 9.72
N SER A 327 -13.45 -19.77 9.10
CA SER A 327 -14.45 -18.88 8.49
C SER A 327 -14.90 -19.30 7.09
N CYS A 328 -14.34 -20.37 6.53
CA CYS A 328 -14.76 -20.95 5.25
C CYS A 328 -15.14 -22.42 5.43
N GLY A 329 -16.26 -22.83 4.83
CA GLY A 329 -16.81 -24.18 4.89
C GLY A 329 -17.41 -24.62 3.56
N LYS A 330 -18.00 -25.81 3.53
CA LYS A 330 -18.71 -26.30 2.32
C LYS A 330 -19.86 -25.39 1.96
N ALA A 331 -20.03 -25.13 0.67
CA ALA A 331 -21.12 -24.31 0.17
C ALA A 331 -22.48 -24.83 0.68
N PRO A 332 -23.35 -23.96 1.19
CA PRO A 332 -24.66 -24.36 1.67
C PRO A 332 -25.50 -24.95 0.54
N ARG A 333 -26.27 -26.01 0.83
CA ARG A 333 -27.11 -26.70 -0.17
C ARG A 333 -28.23 -25.81 -0.76
N ARG A 334 -28.65 -24.73 -0.05
CA ARG A 334 -29.57 -23.71 -0.51
C ARG A 334 -29.06 -22.34 -0.08
N PRO A 335 -28.85 -21.40 -1.00
CA PRO A 335 -28.55 -20.02 -0.64
C PRO A 335 -29.67 -19.42 0.21
N GLN A 336 -29.33 -18.62 1.21
CA GLN A 336 -30.31 -18.03 2.17
C GLN A 336 -31.26 -16.98 1.59
N ALA A 337 -31.46 -16.87 0.30
CA ALA A 337 -32.24 -15.82 -0.40
C ALA A 337 -33.69 -15.59 0.09
N LYS A 338 -34.14 -16.20 1.19
CA LYS A 338 -35.53 -16.06 1.69
C LYS A 338 -35.70 -15.72 3.16
N LYS A 339 -34.66 -15.62 3.99
CA LYS A 339 -34.84 -14.92 5.27
C LYS A 339 -34.69 -13.42 4.99
N ARG A 340 -35.74 -12.62 5.27
CA ARG A 340 -35.64 -11.14 5.27
C ARG A 340 -34.44 -10.79 6.13
N ILE A 341 -33.33 -10.40 5.50
CA ILE A 341 -32.20 -9.84 6.21
C ILE A 341 -32.71 -8.53 6.81
N PRO A 342 -32.72 -8.36 8.14
CA PRO A 342 -33.08 -7.08 8.72
C PRO A 342 -32.18 -6.00 8.09
N ARG A 343 -32.78 -5.00 7.45
CA ARG A 343 -32.01 -3.86 6.98
C ARG A 343 -31.51 -3.12 8.24
N ALA A 344 -30.20 -2.93 8.36
CA ALA A 344 -29.66 -1.96 9.30
C ALA A 344 -30.33 -0.59 9.01
N GLU A 345 -30.56 0.20 10.04
CA GLU A 345 -31.08 1.55 9.84
C GLU A 345 -30.11 2.33 8.94
N PRO A 346 -30.63 3.15 7.99
CA PRO A 346 -29.77 3.88 7.07
C PRO A 346 -28.86 4.83 7.87
N VAL A 347 -27.56 4.74 7.61
CA VAL A 347 -26.52 5.62 8.19
C VAL A 347 -26.91 7.08 7.93
N THR A 348 -27.07 7.86 8.99
CA THR A 348 -27.44 9.26 8.89
C THR A 348 -26.32 10.09 8.30
N LYS A 349 -26.65 11.22 7.64
CA LYS A 349 -25.63 12.13 7.07
C LYS A 349 -24.57 12.61 8.09
N LYS A 350 -24.87 12.52 9.37
CA LYS A 350 -24.00 12.95 10.47
C LYS A 350 -22.86 11.93 10.70
N GLU A 351 -23.17 10.64 10.63
CA GLU A 351 -22.18 9.58 10.83
C GLU A 351 -21.20 9.47 9.64
N ARG A 352 -21.64 9.89 8.42
CA ARG A 352 -20.75 9.97 7.23
C ARG A 352 -19.68 11.05 7.36
N ASN A 353 -19.87 12.06 8.22
CA ASN A 353 -18.90 13.14 8.41
C ASN A 353 -17.91 12.86 9.55
N ASP A 354 -18.20 11.92 10.43
CA ASP A 354 -17.35 11.57 11.58
C ASP A 354 -16.31 10.47 11.22
N GLU A 355 -16.46 9.78 10.07
CA GLU A 355 -15.52 8.78 9.55
C GLU A 355 -14.59 9.33 8.42
N ALA A 356 -14.73 10.60 8.03
CA ALA A 356 -13.92 11.28 7.01
C ALA A 356 -12.86 12.16 7.69
#